data_4bae4dced1265a11675b6dc47594d444
#
_entry.id   4bae4dced1265a11675b6dc47594d444
#
_cell.length_a   1.000
_cell.length_b   1.000
_cell.length_c   1.000
_cell.angle_alpha   90.00
_cell.angle_beta   90.00
_cell.angle_gamma   90.00
#
_symmetry.space_group_name_H-M   'P 1'
#
loop_
_entity.id
_entity.type
_entity.pdbx_description
1 polymer ?
#
loop_
_entity_poly.entity_id
_entity_poly.type
_entity_poly.pdbx_seq_one_letter_code
_entity_poly.pdbx_strand_id
1 'polypeptide(L)'
;MQQLPLGVSDFSYLRNPAKDYLYVDKTDQLQSMIARSKLIFLTRPRRFGKSLLVSTLSELFANGVEKFAGLKIEKTWEDRTYKVIKLDFSRLMGNDSIEGFLQALDDRLVLNMEEAGFDAPKTERPDPVLRWEKFLSSLKEDSIVLLIDEYDAPLTEKLHQPDLFEKIRNVISNFFGALKTYSGRFRFVFITGIMRFQQAALFSNFNDIRDISFMALYGGLLGFTETEILNSGCEIGVF
;
A
#
# COMPACT_ATOMS: atom_id res chain seq x y z
N MET A 1 29.10 1.46 13.26
CA MET A 1 28.40 2.46 12.40
C MET A 1 27.29 1.72 11.70
N GLN A 2 26.04 2.14 11.87
CA GLN A 2 24.90 1.46 11.24
C GLN A 2 24.99 1.51 9.72
N GLN A 3 24.53 0.44 9.07
CA GLN A 3 24.54 0.36 7.61
C GLN A 3 23.33 1.07 7.01
N LEU A 4 23.53 1.77 5.90
CA LEU A 4 22.40 2.33 5.13
C LEU A 4 21.62 1.19 4.45
N PRO A 5 20.29 1.14 4.59
CA PRO A 5 19.45 0.07 4.03
C PRO A 5 19.16 0.31 2.53
N LEU A 6 20.21 0.37 1.70
CA LEU A 6 20.07 0.63 0.27
C LEU A 6 19.28 -0.49 -0.42
N GLY A 7 18.16 -0.15 -1.06
CA GLY A 7 17.31 -1.10 -1.77
C GLY A 7 16.44 -2.00 -0.87
N VAL A 8 16.44 -1.80 0.44
CA VAL A 8 15.61 -2.57 1.36
C VAL A 8 14.20 -1.94 1.43
N SER A 9 13.18 -2.72 1.03
CA SER A 9 11.77 -2.33 1.09
C SER A 9 10.94 -3.20 2.04
N ASP A 10 11.56 -4.17 2.70
CA ASP A 10 10.93 -5.03 3.69
C ASP A 10 11.28 -4.58 5.10
N PHE A 11 10.23 -4.25 5.90
CA PHE A 11 10.40 -3.74 7.27
C PHE A 11 10.96 -4.81 8.21
N SER A 12 10.51 -6.04 8.09
CA SER A 12 10.97 -7.14 8.94
C SER A 12 12.45 -7.45 8.71
N TYR A 13 12.88 -7.38 7.45
CA TYR A 13 14.29 -7.52 7.09
C TYR A 13 15.14 -6.34 7.60
N LEU A 14 14.60 -5.12 7.47
CA LEU A 14 15.25 -3.90 7.96
C LEU A 14 15.44 -3.92 9.47
N ARG A 15 14.45 -4.41 10.21
CA ARG A 15 14.46 -4.49 11.67
C ARG A 15 15.13 -5.77 12.23
N ASN A 16 15.73 -6.58 11.37
CA ASN A 16 16.48 -7.75 11.82
C ASN A 16 17.72 -7.33 12.64
N PRO A 17 17.81 -7.69 13.92
CA PRO A 17 18.92 -7.25 14.80
C PRO A 17 20.31 -7.65 14.30
N ALA A 18 20.39 -8.73 13.50
CA ALA A 18 21.66 -9.20 12.92
C ALA A 18 22.19 -8.32 11.79
N LYS A 19 21.42 -7.34 11.28
CA LYS A 19 21.78 -6.53 10.11
C LYS A 19 22.31 -5.13 10.44
N ASP A 20 22.06 -4.62 11.64
CA ASP A 20 22.47 -3.28 12.11
C ASP A 20 22.19 -2.16 11.10
N TYR A 21 20.98 -2.19 10.47
CA TYR A 21 20.56 -1.15 9.55
C TYR A 21 20.10 0.12 10.27
N LEU A 22 20.44 1.27 9.71
CA LEU A 22 19.90 2.55 10.14
C LEU A 22 18.39 2.60 9.82
N TYR A 23 17.60 2.84 10.86
CA TYR A 23 16.15 3.12 10.72
C TYR A 23 15.81 4.44 11.42
N VAL A 24 15.31 5.41 10.65
CA VAL A 24 14.81 6.67 11.22
C VAL A 24 13.37 6.47 11.63
N ASP A 25 13.11 6.58 12.93
CA ASP A 25 11.79 6.34 13.50
C ASP A 25 10.79 7.46 13.17
N LYS A 26 9.80 7.14 12.36
CA LYS A 26 8.67 7.99 11.97
C LYS A 26 7.33 7.38 12.39
N THR A 27 7.36 6.44 13.31
CA THR A 27 6.17 5.67 13.69
C THR A 27 5.11 6.50 14.42
N ASP A 28 5.48 7.61 15.02
CA ASP A 28 4.54 8.62 15.54
C ASP A 28 3.69 9.27 14.44
N GLN A 29 4.32 9.62 13.30
CA GLN A 29 3.60 10.12 12.13
C GLN A 29 2.70 9.03 11.51
N LEU A 30 3.19 7.79 11.47
CA LEU A 30 2.43 6.62 11.02
C LEU A 30 1.15 6.44 11.86
N GLN A 31 1.28 6.44 13.18
CA GLN A 31 0.16 6.31 14.10
C GLN A 31 -0.84 7.46 13.95
N SER A 32 -0.35 8.70 13.85
CA SER A 32 -1.19 9.88 13.61
C SER A 32 -1.97 9.76 12.29
N MET A 33 -1.35 9.22 11.24
CA MET A 33 -1.98 8.98 9.95
C MET A 33 -3.14 7.97 10.07
N ILE A 34 -2.89 6.82 10.71
CA ILE A 34 -3.88 5.75 10.92
C ILE A 34 -5.07 6.24 11.76
N ALA A 35 -4.80 7.02 12.81
CA ALA A 35 -5.83 7.53 13.72
C ALA A 35 -6.78 8.55 13.06
N ARG A 36 -6.33 9.25 12.00
CA ARG A 36 -7.09 10.36 11.40
C ARG A 36 -8.00 9.96 10.24
N SER A 37 -7.75 8.84 9.58
CA SER A 37 -8.57 8.40 8.45
C SER A 37 -8.40 6.90 8.21
N LYS A 38 -9.50 6.25 7.82
CA LYS A 38 -9.52 4.84 7.42
C LYS A 38 -8.99 4.62 6.00
N LEU A 39 -9.07 5.62 5.12
CA LEU A 39 -8.68 5.53 3.73
C LEU A 39 -7.68 6.62 3.38
N ILE A 40 -6.44 6.21 3.15
CA ILE A 40 -5.30 7.08 2.90
C ILE A 40 -4.78 6.86 1.48
N PHE A 41 -4.51 7.97 0.80
CA PHE A 41 -3.84 8.00 -0.49
C PHE A 41 -2.53 8.80 -0.40
N LEU A 42 -1.44 8.24 -0.95
CA LEU A 42 -0.12 8.85 -0.94
C LEU A 42 0.61 8.65 -2.26
N THR A 43 0.97 9.72 -2.94
CA THR A 43 1.92 9.66 -4.05
C THR A 43 3.24 10.30 -3.69
N ARG A 44 4.34 9.65 -4.10
CA ARG A 44 5.72 10.16 -3.98
C ARG A 44 6.54 9.63 -5.17
N PRO A 45 7.61 10.29 -5.55
CA PRO A 45 8.54 9.80 -6.57
C PRO A 45 9.04 8.38 -6.27
N ARG A 46 9.62 7.74 -7.27
CA ARG A 46 10.30 6.45 -7.09
C ARG A 46 11.42 6.60 -6.05
N ARG A 47 11.72 5.49 -5.34
CA ARG A 47 12.78 5.39 -4.32
C ARG A 47 12.59 6.25 -3.06
N PHE A 48 11.39 6.78 -2.84
CA PHE A 48 11.05 7.57 -1.64
C PHE A 48 10.59 6.72 -0.44
N GLY A 49 10.68 5.40 -0.49
CA GLY A 49 10.33 4.53 0.64
C GLY A 49 8.85 4.14 0.73
N LYS A 50 8.06 4.29 -0.35
CA LYS A 50 6.63 3.91 -0.37
C LYS A 50 6.41 2.43 -0.03
N SER A 51 7.13 1.54 -0.71
CA SER A 51 7.02 0.09 -0.48
C SER A 51 7.48 -0.31 0.92
N LEU A 52 8.48 0.38 1.49
CA LEU A 52 8.86 0.20 2.89
C LEU A 52 7.73 0.61 3.83
N LEU A 53 7.04 1.73 3.57
CA LEU A 53 5.86 2.14 4.35
C LEU A 53 4.74 1.09 4.24
N VAL A 54 4.46 0.56 3.05
CA VAL A 54 3.49 -0.54 2.87
C VAL A 54 3.90 -1.77 3.68
N SER A 55 5.18 -2.15 3.67
CA SER A 55 5.70 -3.26 4.47
C SER A 55 5.60 -2.98 5.97
N THR A 56 5.88 -1.75 6.41
CA THR A 56 5.75 -1.33 7.81
C THR A 56 4.30 -1.41 8.29
N LEU A 57 3.36 -0.90 7.50
CA LEU A 57 1.92 -1.01 7.79
C LEU A 57 1.46 -2.47 7.83
N SER A 58 1.94 -3.28 6.88
CA SER A 58 1.62 -4.71 6.84
C SER A 58 2.07 -5.42 8.11
N GLU A 59 3.31 -5.19 8.54
CA GLU A 59 3.84 -5.79 9.77
C GLU A 59 3.07 -5.34 11.01
N LEU A 60 2.80 -4.03 11.11
CA LEU A 60 2.09 -3.46 12.25
C LEU A 60 0.68 -4.03 12.40
N PHE A 61 -0.09 -4.10 11.31
CA PHE A 61 -1.45 -4.59 11.36
C PHE A 61 -1.54 -6.11 11.46
N ALA A 62 -0.60 -6.85 10.86
CA ALA A 62 -0.62 -8.32 10.91
C ALA A 62 -0.09 -8.89 12.23
N ASN A 63 0.99 -8.32 12.77
CA ASN A 63 1.76 -8.88 13.87
C ASN A 63 1.85 -7.98 15.10
N GLY A 64 1.27 -6.76 15.05
CA GLY A 64 1.37 -5.79 16.13
C GLY A 64 2.78 -5.21 16.25
N VAL A 65 3.18 -4.92 17.49
CA VAL A 65 4.41 -4.14 17.76
C VAL A 65 5.66 -4.98 18.00
N GLU A 66 5.62 -6.28 17.80
CA GLU A 66 6.76 -7.18 18.11
C GLU A 66 8.06 -6.72 17.44
N LYS A 67 8.02 -6.34 16.18
CA LYS A 67 9.20 -5.84 15.44
C LYS A 67 9.44 -4.34 15.57
N PHE A 68 8.61 -3.65 16.35
CA PHE A 68 8.73 -2.21 16.61
C PHE A 68 9.42 -1.89 17.93
N ALA A 69 10.08 -2.88 18.56
CA ALA A 69 10.80 -2.70 19.81
C ALA A 69 11.77 -1.51 19.73
N GLY A 70 11.69 -0.61 20.70
CA GLY A 70 12.49 0.62 20.78
C GLY A 70 11.98 1.78 19.90
N LEU A 71 10.92 1.59 19.11
CA LEU A 71 10.30 2.66 18.31
C LEU A 71 9.15 3.34 19.09
N LYS A 72 8.84 4.59 18.74
CA LYS A 72 7.83 5.42 19.43
C LYS A 72 6.47 4.74 19.51
N ILE A 73 6.03 4.03 18.45
CA ILE A 73 4.73 3.37 18.36
C ILE A 73 4.61 2.17 19.31
N GLU A 74 5.71 1.58 19.74
CA GLU A 74 5.70 0.38 20.60
C GLU A 74 4.82 0.56 21.84
N LYS A 75 4.88 1.74 22.46
CA LYS A 75 4.18 2.06 23.72
C LYS A 75 2.78 2.66 23.54
N THR A 76 2.43 3.00 22.32
CA THR A 76 1.23 3.79 22.02
C THR A 76 0.25 3.08 21.10
N TRP A 77 0.64 1.94 20.52
CA TRP A 77 -0.22 1.13 19.67
C TRP A 77 -1.11 0.24 20.52
N GLU A 78 -2.42 0.46 20.42
CA GLU A 78 -3.44 -0.27 21.21
C GLU A 78 -4.39 -1.09 20.34
N ASP A 79 -4.21 -1.07 19.00
CA ASP A 79 -5.11 -1.78 18.09
C ASP A 79 -4.78 -3.29 18.05
N ARG A 80 -5.78 -4.08 17.71
CA ARG A 80 -5.60 -5.53 17.53
C ARG A 80 -4.86 -5.84 16.22
N THR A 81 -4.54 -7.09 16.00
CA THR A 81 -4.05 -7.59 14.72
C THR A 81 -5.19 -7.87 13.75
N TYR A 82 -4.90 -7.78 12.46
CA TYR A 82 -5.85 -7.96 11.36
C TYR A 82 -5.25 -8.85 10.27
N LYS A 83 -6.10 -9.47 9.48
CA LYS A 83 -5.70 -10.04 8.22
C LYS A 83 -5.40 -8.91 7.24
N VAL A 84 -4.22 -8.95 6.62
CA VAL A 84 -3.74 -7.90 5.71
C VAL A 84 -3.70 -8.44 4.30
N ILE A 85 -4.40 -7.79 3.38
CA ILE A 85 -4.30 -8.04 1.94
C ILE A 85 -3.38 -6.98 1.36
N LYS A 86 -2.26 -7.42 0.77
CA LYS A 86 -1.26 -6.54 0.17
C LYS A 86 -1.19 -6.78 -1.34
N LEU A 87 -1.64 -5.81 -2.13
CA LEU A 87 -1.65 -5.83 -3.59
C LEU A 87 -0.55 -4.93 -4.14
N ASP A 88 0.35 -5.50 -4.92
CA ASP A 88 1.37 -4.78 -5.67
C ASP A 88 0.98 -4.76 -7.15
N PHE A 89 0.52 -3.60 -7.61
CA PHE A 89 0.05 -3.43 -9.00
C PHE A 89 1.18 -3.39 -10.01
N SER A 90 2.44 -3.24 -9.59
CA SER A 90 3.57 -3.39 -10.52
C SER A 90 3.64 -4.81 -11.11
N ARG A 91 3.09 -5.78 -10.38
CA ARG A 91 2.99 -7.18 -10.83
C ARG A 91 1.95 -7.41 -11.94
N LEU A 92 1.15 -6.39 -12.27
CA LEU A 92 0.15 -6.42 -13.34
C LEU A 92 0.70 -5.80 -14.65
N MET A 93 1.93 -5.35 -14.66
CA MET A 93 2.61 -4.86 -15.87
C MET A 93 2.95 -6.01 -16.82
N GLY A 94 3.24 -5.67 -18.08
CA GLY A 94 3.62 -6.65 -19.12
C GLY A 94 2.45 -7.32 -19.84
N ASN A 95 1.20 -6.94 -19.55
CA ASN A 95 0.02 -7.48 -20.23
C ASN A 95 -0.33 -6.64 -21.48
N ASP A 96 -0.28 -7.23 -22.66
CA ASP A 96 -0.55 -6.54 -23.93
C ASP A 96 -2.01 -6.67 -24.40
N SER A 97 -2.87 -7.27 -23.58
CA SER A 97 -4.31 -7.37 -23.82
C SER A 97 -5.10 -7.16 -22.54
N ILE A 98 -6.37 -6.82 -22.68
CA ILE A 98 -7.27 -6.68 -21.52
C ILE A 98 -7.55 -8.04 -20.88
N GLU A 99 -7.65 -9.10 -21.65
CA GLU A 99 -7.85 -10.47 -21.15
C GLU A 99 -6.65 -10.91 -20.28
N GLY A 100 -5.41 -10.62 -20.73
CA GLY A 100 -4.20 -10.89 -19.96
C GLY A 100 -4.17 -10.09 -18.66
N PHE A 101 -4.55 -8.81 -18.70
CA PHE A 101 -4.64 -7.98 -17.49
C PHE A 101 -5.70 -8.50 -16.50
N LEU A 102 -6.90 -8.88 -16.99
CA LEU A 102 -7.95 -9.44 -16.14
C LEU A 102 -7.50 -10.74 -15.48
N GLN A 103 -6.85 -11.63 -16.24
CA GLN A 103 -6.29 -12.87 -15.70
C GLN A 103 -5.24 -12.60 -14.62
N ALA A 104 -4.28 -11.71 -14.91
CA ALA A 104 -3.21 -11.37 -13.97
C ALA A 104 -3.76 -10.75 -12.68
N LEU A 105 -4.75 -9.86 -12.75
CA LEU A 105 -5.38 -9.27 -11.59
C LEU A 105 -6.16 -10.33 -10.79
N ASP A 106 -6.90 -11.21 -11.48
CA ASP A 106 -7.67 -12.28 -10.85
C ASP A 106 -6.76 -13.25 -10.08
N ASP A 107 -5.66 -13.70 -10.71
CA ASP A 107 -4.65 -14.57 -10.08
C ASP A 107 -4.01 -13.91 -8.87
N ARG A 108 -3.71 -12.60 -8.96
CA ARG A 108 -3.16 -11.85 -7.82
C ARG A 108 -4.13 -11.72 -6.67
N LEU A 109 -5.41 -11.51 -6.95
CA LEU A 109 -6.44 -11.47 -5.91
C LEU A 109 -6.55 -12.81 -5.19
N VAL A 110 -6.59 -13.91 -5.94
CA VAL A 110 -6.62 -15.28 -5.36
C VAL A 110 -5.42 -15.48 -4.45
N LEU A 111 -4.20 -15.29 -4.98
CA LEU A 111 -2.97 -15.48 -4.22
C LEU A 111 -2.94 -14.65 -2.92
N ASN A 112 -3.26 -13.36 -3.01
CA ASN A 112 -3.18 -12.48 -1.82
C ASN A 112 -4.30 -12.77 -0.79
N MET A 113 -5.48 -13.23 -1.23
CA MET A 113 -6.52 -13.70 -0.32
C MET A 113 -6.08 -14.95 0.43
N GLU A 114 -5.49 -15.93 -0.29
CA GLU A 114 -4.97 -17.17 0.30
C GLU A 114 -3.80 -16.91 1.25
N GLU A 115 -2.85 -16.06 0.87
CA GLU A 115 -1.75 -15.62 1.75
C GLU A 115 -2.26 -14.93 3.04
N ALA A 116 -3.37 -14.19 2.95
CA ALA A 116 -4.03 -13.61 4.11
C ALA A 116 -4.89 -14.63 4.91
N GLY A 117 -4.91 -15.89 4.49
CA GLY A 117 -5.66 -16.97 5.14
C GLY A 117 -7.16 -16.88 4.91
N PHE A 118 -7.58 -16.54 3.69
CA PHE A 118 -8.95 -16.60 3.22
C PHE A 118 -9.10 -17.59 2.08
N ASP A 119 -10.26 -18.21 1.95
CA ASP A 119 -10.64 -18.94 0.75
C ASP A 119 -11.08 -17.94 -0.32
N ALA A 120 -10.44 -17.96 -1.49
CA ALA A 120 -10.82 -17.10 -2.59
C ALA A 120 -12.17 -17.55 -3.21
N PRO A 121 -13.14 -16.65 -3.39
CA PRO A 121 -14.42 -17.00 -4.03
C PRO A 121 -14.21 -17.50 -5.45
N LYS A 122 -14.91 -18.56 -5.84
CA LYS A 122 -14.85 -19.10 -7.20
C LYS A 122 -15.66 -18.25 -8.18
N THR A 123 -15.12 -18.07 -9.39
CA THR A 123 -15.77 -17.47 -10.54
C THR A 123 -15.67 -18.44 -11.72
N GLU A 124 -16.65 -18.47 -12.62
CA GLU A 124 -16.66 -19.38 -13.78
C GLU A 124 -15.57 -19.06 -14.82
N ARG A 125 -15.16 -17.82 -14.85
CA ARG A 125 -14.09 -17.28 -15.68
C ARG A 125 -13.31 -16.22 -14.88
N PRO A 126 -12.14 -15.81 -15.32
CA PRO A 126 -11.42 -14.69 -14.70
C PRO A 126 -12.28 -13.43 -14.70
N ASP A 127 -12.72 -13.04 -13.52
CA ASP A 127 -13.50 -11.83 -13.28
C ASP A 127 -13.06 -11.23 -11.93
N PRO A 128 -11.96 -10.46 -11.96
CA PRO A 128 -11.36 -9.94 -10.74
C PRO A 128 -12.31 -8.98 -9.98
N VAL A 129 -13.15 -8.23 -10.67
CA VAL A 129 -14.09 -7.31 -10.03
C VAL A 129 -15.18 -8.08 -9.29
N LEU A 130 -15.82 -9.05 -9.96
CA LEU A 130 -16.85 -9.88 -9.35
C LEU A 130 -16.28 -10.72 -8.19
N ARG A 131 -15.08 -11.29 -8.36
CA ARG A 131 -14.41 -12.03 -7.28
C ARG A 131 -14.17 -11.14 -6.07
N TRP A 132 -13.67 -9.93 -6.31
CA TRP A 132 -13.40 -8.95 -5.26
C TRP A 132 -14.69 -8.55 -4.52
N GLU A 133 -15.78 -8.28 -5.23
CA GLU A 133 -17.07 -7.97 -4.62
C GLU A 133 -17.63 -9.15 -3.80
N LYS A 134 -17.59 -10.38 -4.35
CA LYS A 134 -17.99 -11.59 -3.60
C LYS A 134 -17.17 -11.74 -2.31
N PHE A 135 -15.87 -11.54 -2.39
CA PHE A 135 -14.99 -11.62 -1.24
C PHE A 135 -15.38 -10.56 -0.20
N LEU A 136 -15.47 -9.29 -0.59
CA LEU A 136 -15.80 -8.20 0.34
C LEU A 136 -17.19 -8.38 0.98
N SER A 137 -18.16 -8.88 0.21
CA SER A 137 -19.52 -9.12 0.73
C SER A 137 -19.56 -10.18 1.83
N SER A 138 -18.61 -11.14 1.82
CA SER A 138 -18.52 -12.22 2.82
C SER A 138 -17.86 -11.80 4.14
N LEU A 139 -17.20 -10.64 4.16
CA LEU A 139 -16.43 -10.18 5.31
C LEU A 139 -17.32 -9.55 6.38
N LYS A 140 -16.83 -9.60 7.63
CA LYS A 140 -17.38 -8.83 8.74
C LYS A 140 -16.91 -7.38 8.68
N GLU A 141 -17.57 -6.51 9.41
CA GLU A 141 -17.14 -5.11 9.56
C GLU A 141 -15.77 -5.03 10.24
N ASP A 142 -14.98 -4.04 9.84
CA ASP A 142 -13.63 -3.75 10.36
C ASP A 142 -12.75 -5.00 10.50
N SER A 143 -12.79 -5.91 9.51
CA SER A 143 -12.14 -7.23 9.61
C SER A 143 -10.82 -7.35 8.89
N ILE A 144 -10.56 -6.49 7.90
CA ILE A 144 -9.34 -6.55 7.09
C ILE A 144 -8.65 -5.19 6.96
N VAL A 145 -7.36 -5.26 6.62
CA VAL A 145 -6.56 -4.13 6.15
C VAL A 145 -6.17 -4.38 4.69
N LEU A 146 -6.32 -3.36 3.85
CA LEU A 146 -5.95 -3.40 2.44
C LEU A 146 -4.81 -2.42 2.18
N LEU A 147 -3.72 -2.92 1.63
CA LEU A 147 -2.55 -2.13 1.26
C LEU A 147 -2.29 -2.30 -0.24
N ILE A 148 -2.31 -1.21 -0.99
CA ILE A 148 -2.09 -1.22 -2.44
C ILE A 148 -0.84 -0.40 -2.75
N ASP A 149 0.18 -1.06 -3.30
CA ASP A 149 1.38 -0.40 -3.78
C ASP A 149 1.35 -0.26 -5.30
N GLU A 150 1.92 0.84 -5.80
CA GLU A 150 2.08 1.13 -7.22
C GLU A 150 0.77 1.01 -8.05
N TYR A 151 -0.36 1.55 -7.50
CA TYR A 151 -1.69 1.44 -8.12
C TYR A 151 -1.71 1.92 -9.58
N ASP A 152 -0.83 2.83 -9.93
CA ASP A 152 -0.72 3.50 -11.22
C ASP A 152 0.23 2.80 -12.22
N ALA A 153 0.95 1.75 -11.80
CA ALA A 153 1.95 1.10 -12.64
C ALA A 153 1.38 0.55 -13.96
N PRO A 154 0.26 -0.22 -13.98
CA PRO A 154 -0.27 -0.75 -15.24
C PRO A 154 -0.82 0.34 -16.16
N LEU A 155 -1.31 1.46 -15.59
CA LEU A 155 -1.78 2.61 -16.38
C LEU A 155 -0.60 3.39 -16.99
N THR A 156 0.44 3.61 -16.18
CA THR A 156 1.65 4.31 -16.61
C THR A 156 2.34 3.59 -17.77
N GLU A 157 2.38 2.26 -17.71
CA GLU A 157 2.96 1.43 -18.78
C GLU A 157 2.22 1.59 -20.12
N LYS A 158 0.90 1.74 -20.09
CA LYS A 158 0.04 1.75 -21.29
C LYS A 158 -0.31 3.16 -21.81
N LEU A 159 0.36 4.20 -21.35
CA LEU A 159 0.11 5.58 -21.81
C LEU A 159 0.21 5.75 -23.34
N HIS A 160 1.00 4.91 -24.01
CA HIS A 160 1.16 4.92 -25.48
C HIS A 160 0.15 4.01 -26.23
N GLN A 161 -0.78 3.36 -25.51
CA GLN A 161 -1.80 2.47 -26.04
C GLN A 161 -3.19 2.93 -25.55
N PRO A 162 -3.79 3.99 -26.12
CA PRO A 162 -4.98 4.64 -25.56
C PRO A 162 -6.16 3.70 -25.31
N ASP A 163 -6.43 2.79 -26.27
CA ASP A 163 -7.58 1.87 -26.16
C ASP A 163 -7.39 0.87 -25.02
N LEU A 164 -6.18 0.33 -24.85
CA LEU A 164 -5.88 -0.61 -23.77
C LEU A 164 -5.81 0.12 -22.42
N PHE A 165 -5.23 1.31 -22.38
CA PHE A 165 -5.22 2.18 -21.22
C PHE A 165 -6.62 2.42 -20.67
N GLU A 166 -7.57 2.82 -21.55
CA GLU A 166 -8.95 3.09 -21.13
C GLU A 166 -9.66 1.84 -20.60
N LYS A 167 -9.43 0.67 -21.22
CA LYS A 167 -9.98 -0.60 -20.75
C LYS A 167 -9.43 -0.96 -19.37
N ILE A 168 -8.12 -0.88 -19.17
CA ILE A 168 -7.47 -1.14 -17.87
C ILE A 168 -7.94 -0.14 -16.82
N ARG A 169 -8.02 1.15 -17.17
CA ARG A 169 -8.52 2.20 -16.28
C ARG A 169 -9.94 1.90 -15.79
N ASN A 170 -10.82 1.44 -16.67
CA ASN A 170 -12.20 1.08 -16.30
C ASN A 170 -12.23 -0.11 -15.34
N VAL A 171 -11.41 -1.13 -15.55
CA VAL A 171 -11.32 -2.28 -14.61
C VAL A 171 -10.83 -1.81 -13.24
N ILE A 172 -9.78 -1.00 -13.18
CA ILE A 172 -9.24 -0.46 -11.93
C ILE A 172 -10.26 0.44 -11.24
N SER A 173 -10.99 1.26 -11.99
CA SER A 173 -12.06 2.11 -11.45
C SER A 173 -13.19 1.28 -10.82
N ASN A 174 -13.62 0.20 -11.46
CA ASN A 174 -14.63 -0.71 -10.93
C ASN A 174 -14.11 -1.45 -9.67
N PHE A 175 -12.87 -1.90 -9.70
CA PHE A 175 -12.21 -2.51 -8.54
C PHE A 175 -12.20 -1.55 -7.34
N PHE A 176 -11.84 -0.29 -7.54
CA PHE A 176 -11.90 0.73 -6.50
C PHE A 176 -13.35 1.09 -6.11
N GLY A 177 -14.30 1.05 -7.05
CA GLY A 177 -15.72 1.24 -6.77
C GLY A 177 -16.25 0.28 -5.71
N ALA A 178 -15.79 -0.98 -5.74
CA ALA A 178 -16.13 -1.97 -4.71
C ALA A 178 -15.61 -1.58 -3.31
N LEU A 179 -14.46 -0.91 -3.19
CA LEU A 179 -13.95 -0.44 -1.88
C LEU A 179 -14.92 0.56 -1.23
N LYS A 180 -15.56 1.42 -2.03
CA LYS A 180 -16.56 2.36 -1.53
C LYS A 180 -17.80 1.61 -1.03
N THR A 181 -18.33 0.71 -1.86
CA THR A 181 -19.54 -0.06 -1.56
C THR A 181 -19.38 -0.86 -0.27
N TYR A 182 -18.20 -1.42 -0.06
CA TYR A 182 -17.88 -2.25 1.09
C TYR A 182 -16.95 -1.58 2.11
N SER A 183 -16.95 -0.23 2.18
CA SER A 183 -16.03 0.53 3.03
C SER A 183 -16.05 0.14 4.51
N GLY A 184 -17.19 -0.31 5.03
CA GLY A 184 -17.34 -0.81 6.39
C GLY A 184 -16.57 -2.10 6.70
N ARG A 185 -16.10 -2.84 5.66
CA ARG A 185 -15.33 -4.08 5.85
C ARG A 185 -13.88 -3.83 6.25
N PHE A 186 -13.36 -2.64 5.90
CA PHE A 186 -11.98 -2.28 6.12
C PHE A 186 -11.78 -1.59 7.47
N ARG A 187 -10.80 -2.05 8.23
CA ARG A 187 -10.21 -1.29 9.34
C ARG A 187 -9.36 -0.14 8.81
N PHE A 188 -8.60 -0.42 7.74
CA PHE A 188 -7.71 0.57 7.13
C PHE A 188 -7.44 0.23 5.67
N VAL A 189 -7.35 1.25 4.84
CA VAL A 189 -6.96 1.14 3.42
C VAL A 189 -5.87 2.16 3.14
N PHE A 190 -4.75 1.69 2.58
CA PHE A 190 -3.65 2.54 2.15
C PHE A 190 -3.35 2.29 0.67
N ILE A 191 -3.37 3.34 -0.12
CA ILE A 191 -3.09 3.29 -1.56
C ILE A 191 -1.91 4.19 -1.87
N THR A 192 -0.90 3.67 -2.56
CA THR A 192 0.26 4.46 -2.95
C THR A 192 0.66 4.24 -4.41
N GLY A 193 1.28 5.27 -4.99
CA GLY A 193 1.76 5.29 -6.36
C GLY A 193 2.76 6.42 -6.62
N ILE A 194 3.06 6.64 -7.89
CA ILE A 194 3.97 7.68 -8.37
C ILE A 194 3.18 8.85 -8.92
N MET A 195 2.19 8.56 -9.76
CA MET A 195 1.38 9.54 -10.46
C MET A 195 0.01 9.70 -9.81
N ARG A 196 -0.52 10.91 -9.89
CA ARG A 196 -1.92 11.20 -9.60
C ARG A 196 -2.67 11.15 -10.92
N PHE A 197 -3.06 9.95 -11.38
CA PHE A 197 -4.07 9.91 -12.44
C PHE A 197 -5.32 10.58 -11.91
N GLN A 198 -5.91 11.47 -12.72
CA GLN A 198 -7.01 12.36 -12.30
C GLN A 198 -7.95 11.65 -11.35
N GLN A 199 -7.90 12.04 -10.08
CA GLN A 199 -8.66 11.43 -8.99
C GLN A 199 -10.15 11.34 -9.33
N ALA A 200 -10.65 12.31 -10.12
CA ALA A 200 -12.02 12.32 -10.62
C ALA A 200 -12.39 11.08 -11.46
N ALA A 201 -11.46 10.40 -12.10
CA ALA A 201 -11.78 9.25 -12.95
C ALA A 201 -11.67 7.89 -12.25
N LEU A 202 -10.72 7.74 -11.31
CA LEU A 202 -10.52 6.48 -10.58
C LEU A 202 -11.15 6.50 -9.20
N PHE A 203 -11.17 7.66 -8.57
CA PHE A 203 -11.61 7.82 -7.18
C PHE A 203 -12.80 8.78 -7.03
N SER A 204 -13.51 9.13 -8.13
CA SER A 204 -14.69 10.01 -8.12
C SER A 204 -15.78 9.56 -7.15
N ASN A 205 -15.77 8.28 -6.85
CA ASN A 205 -16.72 7.65 -5.97
C ASN A 205 -16.32 7.70 -4.48
N PHE A 206 -15.07 8.12 -4.13
CA PHE A 206 -14.62 8.18 -2.75
C PHE A 206 -14.75 9.59 -2.17
N ASN A 207 -15.76 9.82 -1.34
CA ASN A 207 -15.90 11.08 -0.62
C ASN A 207 -14.95 11.20 0.57
N ASP A 208 -14.43 10.06 1.07
CA ASP A 208 -13.66 9.97 2.32
C ASP A 208 -12.18 9.64 2.13
N ILE A 209 -11.68 9.63 0.88
CA ILE A 209 -10.24 9.40 0.65
C ILE A 209 -9.43 10.62 1.11
N ARG A 210 -8.54 10.38 2.06
CA ARG A 210 -7.62 11.41 2.53
C ARG A 210 -6.32 11.35 1.76
N ASP A 211 -6.18 12.27 0.82
CA ASP A 211 -4.92 12.45 0.11
C ASP A 211 -3.93 13.22 0.97
N ILE A 212 -2.87 12.56 1.39
CA ILE A 212 -1.80 13.14 2.21
C ILE A 212 -0.57 13.55 1.40
N SER A 213 -0.62 13.45 0.06
CA SER A 213 0.54 13.65 -0.80
C SER A 213 1.18 15.03 -0.65
N PHE A 214 0.39 16.09 -0.40
CA PHE A 214 0.88 17.45 -0.24
C PHE A 214 0.59 18.07 1.14
N MET A 215 0.20 17.24 2.10
CA MET A 215 -0.01 17.72 3.46
C MET A 215 1.34 17.90 4.17
N ALA A 216 1.64 19.12 4.60
CA ALA A 216 2.89 19.45 5.29
C ALA A 216 3.14 18.56 6.51
N LEU A 217 2.08 18.16 7.22
CA LEU A 217 2.14 17.26 8.37
C LEU A 217 2.83 15.91 8.05
N TYR A 218 2.70 15.43 6.80
CA TYR A 218 3.28 14.16 6.34
C TYR A 218 4.43 14.35 5.36
N GLY A 219 4.99 15.57 5.27
CA GLY A 219 6.13 15.86 4.42
C GLY A 219 7.37 15.04 4.78
N GLY A 220 7.56 14.81 6.07
CA GLY A 220 8.65 14.00 6.61
C GLY A 220 8.35 12.51 6.79
N LEU A 221 7.16 12.02 6.43
CA LEU A 221 6.77 10.61 6.64
C LEU A 221 7.66 9.64 5.86
N LEU A 222 8.08 10.02 4.66
CA LEU A 222 8.99 9.27 3.80
C LEU A 222 10.25 10.07 3.48
N GLY A 223 11.32 9.35 3.13
CA GLY A 223 12.64 9.95 2.89
C GLY A 223 13.31 10.38 4.19
N PHE A 224 14.31 11.23 4.07
CA PHE A 224 15.05 11.79 5.20
C PHE A 224 14.96 13.31 5.17
N THR A 225 14.79 13.93 6.32
CA THR A 225 14.96 15.36 6.48
C THR A 225 16.45 15.68 6.68
N GLU A 226 16.86 16.92 6.41
CA GLU A 226 18.24 17.37 6.65
C GLU A 226 18.68 17.12 8.09
N THR A 227 17.82 17.43 9.05
CA THR A 227 18.08 17.21 10.47
C THR A 227 18.28 15.73 10.82
N GLU A 228 17.49 14.84 10.23
CA GLU A 228 17.63 13.39 10.44
C GLU A 228 18.94 12.86 9.88
N ILE A 229 19.38 13.37 8.74
CA ILE A 229 20.68 13.03 8.13
C ILE A 229 21.82 13.49 9.04
N LEU A 230 21.81 14.73 9.49
CA LEU A 230 22.86 15.27 10.35
C LEU A 230 22.94 14.51 11.69
N ASN A 231 21.80 14.15 12.28
CA ASN A 231 21.75 13.41 13.54
C ASN A 231 22.12 11.94 13.42
N SER A 232 22.06 11.36 12.23
CA SER A 232 22.39 9.94 12.02
C SER A 232 23.90 9.65 12.04
N GLY A 233 24.75 10.68 12.04
CA GLY A 233 26.21 10.54 11.96
C GLY A 233 26.70 9.93 10.63
N CYS A 234 25.83 9.83 9.64
CA CYS A 234 26.21 9.41 8.29
C CYS A 234 26.87 10.59 7.58
N GLU A 235 28.15 10.51 7.29
CA GLU A 235 28.78 11.36 6.28
C GLU A 235 28.19 10.98 4.92
N ILE A 236 27.22 11.76 4.45
CA ILE A 236 26.76 11.63 3.09
C ILE A 236 27.82 12.29 2.21
N GLY A 237 28.64 11.47 1.58
CA GLY A 237 29.46 11.94 0.48
C GLY A 237 28.54 12.53 -0.58
N VAL A 238 28.65 13.83 -0.80
CA VAL A 238 27.96 14.53 -1.89
C VAL A 238 28.53 13.98 -3.18
N PHE A 239 27.74 13.22 -3.93
CA PHE A 239 28.04 12.84 -5.29
C PHE A 239 27.46 13.84 -6.27
#